data_9068cfc15cba44694ec1a81f92e4b5f5
#
_entry.id   9068cfc15cba44694ec1a81f92e4b5f5
#
_cell.length_a   1.000
_cell.length_b   1.000
_cell.length_c   1.000
_cell.angle_alpha   90.00
_cell.angle_beta   90.00
_cell.angle_gamma   90.00
#
_symmetry.space_group_name_H-M   'P 1'
#
loop_
_entity.id
_entity.type
_entity.pdbx_description
1 polymer ?
#
loop_
_entity_poly.entity_id
_entity_poly.type
_entity_poly.pdbx_seq_one_letter_code
_entity_poly.pdbx_strand_id
1 'polypeptide(L)'
;MGGRGGSSHRNASGVMGRMPNWPDFLRFASQNDASLWHEQNSFNWDQWDHLLSDAERDGIRSYTGIWYSAMNTMLREGKPSAANVQKFIDGATSGLAKWQTAHDMVTFRGANLHWTANLLGGTETQMSDAAFLQSRIGMIVTDKGFMSTGTHQDSAWRADVKYTIFARKGVQGMYVDPISRNKGEYEFLFNRDTEFKVHMIRTNSSGQIIELVLEAKKTKR
;
A
#
# COMPACT_ATOMS: atom_id res chain seq x y z
N MET A 1 12.49 -48.33 31.24
CA MET A 1 13.17 -47.08 30.83
C MET A 1 12.55 -46.63 29.51
N GLY A 2 11.64 -45.68 29.55
CA GLY A 2 10.93 -45.17 28.37
C GLY A 2 11.51 -43.82 27.97
N GLY A 3 12.22 -43.79 26.83
CA GLY A 3 12.68 -42.55 26.22
C GLY A 3 11.54 -41.82 25.57
N ARG A 4 11.18 -40.65 26.09
CA ARG A 4 10.28 -39.71 25.41
C ARG A 4 11.09 -38.98 24.34
N GLY A 5 10.87 -39.32 23.06
CA GLY A 5 11.31 -38.56 21.93
C GLY A 5 10.51 -37.27 21.86
N GLY A 6 11.09 -36.15 22.28
CA GLY A 6 10.53 -34.82 22.03
C GLY A 6 10.65 -34.50 20.54
N SER A 7 9.56 -34.52 19.79
CA SER A 7 9.52 -33.97 18.44
C SER A 7 9.61 -32.45 18.54
N SER A 8 10.79 -31.92 18.29
CA SER A 8 10.95 -30.49 18.03
C SER A 8 10.25 -30.19 16.71
N HIS A 9 9.02 -29.69 16.76
CA HIS A 9 8.40 -29.05 15.62
C HIS A 9 9.22 -27.80 15.29
N ARG A 10 10.13 -27.93 14.35
CA ARG A 10 10.70 -26.75 13.67
C ARG A 10 9.54 -26.12 12.90
N ASN A 11 9.00 -25.03 13.42
CA ASN A 11 8.08 -24.20 12.68
C ASN A 11 8.82 -23.70 11.45
N ALA A 12 8.54 -24.29 10.29
CA ALA A 12 9.06 -23.80 9.03
C ALA A 12 8.30 -22.53 8.64
N SER A 13 9.00 -21.54 8.07
CA SER A 13 8.34 -20.38 7.45
C SER A 13 7.36 -20.89 6.39
N GLY A 14 6.12 -20.37 6.42
CA GLY A 14 5.04 -20.77 5.52
C GLY A 14 4.86 -19.81 4.35
N VAL A 15 4.46 -20.34 3.20
CA VAL A 15 4.00 -19.56 2.05
C VAL A 15 2.61 -20.05 1.68
N MET A 16 1.65 -19.14 1.64
CA MET A 16 0.26 -19.37 1.24
C MET A 16 -0.01 -18.60 -0.04
N GLY A 17 -0.68 -19.24 -1.02
CA GLY A 17 -0.91 -18.64 -2.33
C GLY A 17 0.32 -18.68 -3.23
N ARG A 18 0.34 -17.83 -4.25
CA ARG A 18 1.39 -17.79 -5.27
C ARG A 18 1.77 -16.36 -5.62
N MET A 19 3.06 -16.11 -5.76
CA MET A 19 3.57 -14.89 -6.38
C MET A 19 3.09 -14.82 -7.84
N PRO A 20 2.45 -13.73 -8.26
CA PRO A 20 2.08 -13.55 -9.66
C PRO A 20 3.33 -13.52 -10.56
N ASN A 21 3.28 -14.23 -11.68
CA ASN A 21 4.30 -14.15 -12.71
C ASN A 21 3.85 -13.17 -13.81
N TRP A 22 4.12 -11.90 -13.59
CA TRP A 22 3.81 -10.81 -14.51
C TRP A 22 5.11 -10.08 -14.88
N PRO A 23 5.83 -10.57 -15.90
CA PRO A 23 7.13 -10.01 -16.29
C PRO A 23 7.02 -8.57 -16.81
N ASP A 24 5.86 -8.19 -17.37
CA ASP A 24 5.65 -6.89 -18.01
C ASP A 24 5.37 -5.75 -17.02
N PHE A 25 5.26 -6.06 -15.71
CA PHE A 25 5.13 -5.02 -14.69
C PHE A 25 6.43 -4.27 -14.52
N LEU A 26 6.39 -2.95 -14.64
CA LEU A 26 7.54 -2.09 -14.43
C LEU A 26 8.13 -2.28 -13.04
N ARG A 27 9.41 -2.52 -13.01
CA ARG A 27 10.25 -2.59 -11.81
C ARG A 27 11.46 -1.72 -12.03
N PHE A 28 11.73 -0.85 -11.11
CA PHE A 28 12.86 0.05 -11.22
C PHE A 28 14.09 -0.57 -10.55
N ALA A 29 15.25 -0.37 -11.15
CA ALA A 29 16.52 -0.87 -10.61
C ALA A 29 17.00 -0.03 -9.43
N SER A 30 16.59 1.24 -9.35
CA SER A 30 16.90 2.17 -8.26
C SER A 30 15.77 3.16 -8.03
N GLN A 31 15.82 3.86 -6.90
CA GLN A 31 14.94 5.00 -6.59
C GLN A 31 15.07 6.11 -7.64
N ASN A 32 16.27 6.39 -8.08
CA ASN A 32 16.53 7.41 -9.09
C ASN A 32 15.91 7.05 -10.45
N ASP A 33 16.01 5.79 -10.88
CA ASP A 33 15.37 5.32 -12.11
C ASP A 33 13.85 5.45 -12.02
N ALA A 34 13.29 5.14 -10.86
CA ALA A 34 11.86 5.30 -10.62
C ALA A 34 11.42 6.78 -10.72
N SER A 35 12.16 7.69 -10.10
CA SER A 35 11.88 9.13 -10.15
C SER A 35 11.94 9.67 -11.58
N LEU A 36 13.03 9.41 -12.28
CA LEU A 36 13.22 9.85 -13.65
C LEU A 36 12.13 9.32 -14.59
N TRP A 37 11.77 8.04 -14.43
CA TRP A 37 10.70 7.46 -15.23
C TRP A 37 9.35 8.13 -14.95
N HIS A 38 9.01 8.36 -13.69
CA HIS A 38 7.76 9.03 -13.32
C HIS A 38 7.72 10.46 -13.81
N GLU A 39 8.80 11.20 -13.71
CA GLU A 39 8.92 12.56 -14.24
C GLU A 39 8.68 12.61 -15.75
N GLN A 40 9.16 11.62 -16.50
CA GLN A 40 9.03 11.57 -17.96
C GLN A 40 7.67 11.01 -18.44
N ASN A 41 7.07 10.07 -17.71
CA ASN A 41 5.95 9.27 -18.20
C ASN A 41 4.64 9.48 -17.43
N SER A 42 4.72 9.90 -16.17
CA SER A 42 3.54 10.10 -15.33
C SER A 42 3.24 11.58 -15.12
N PHE A 43 4.18 12.44 -15.47
CA PHE A 43 4.14 13.85 -15.13
C PHE A 43 4.67 14.74 -16.25
N ASN A 44 3.78 15.54 -16.79
CA ASN A 44 4.17 16.82 -17.35
C ASN A 44 3.91 17.89 -16.27
N TRP A 45 4.98 18.39 -15.64
CA TRP A 45 4.95 19.37 -14.55
C TRP A 45 4.13 20.61 -14.89
N ASP A 46 4.21 21.07 -16.14
CA ASP A 46 3.47 22.24 -16.59
C ASP A 46 1.95 22.01 -16.60
N GLN A 47 1.50 20.75 -16.75
CA GLN A 47 0.07 20.41 -16.69
C GLN A 47 -0.42 20.25 -15.26
N TRP A 48 0.45 19.96 -14.31
CA TRP A 48 0.10 19.64 -12.93
C TRP A 48 -0.48 20.83 -12.17
N ASP A 49 0.17 21.98 -12.31
CA ASP A 49 -0.24 23.20 -11.62
C ASP A 49 -1.63 23.67 -12.04
N HIS A 50 -2.06 23.28 -13.25
CA HIS A 50 -3.36 23.63 -13.81
C HIS A 50 -4.46 22.60 -13.57
N LEU A 51 -4.10 21.35 -13.23
CA LEU A 51 -5.05 20.25 -13.06
C LEU A 51 -5.55 20.08 -11.63
N LEU A 52 -4.76 20.47 -10.63
CA LEU A 52 -5.16 20.43 -9.23
C LEU A 52 -5.61 21.82 -8.76
N SER A 53 -6.78 21.91 -8.14
CA SER A 53 -7.16 23.08 -7.36
C SER A 53 -6.27 23.22 -6.11
N ASP A 54 -6.26 24.41 -5.51
CA ASP A 54 -5.50 24.66 -4.28
C ASP A 54 -5.93 23.70 -3.15
N ALA A 55 -7.23 23.42 -3.02
CA ALA A 55 -7.74 22.49 -2.02
C ALA A 55 -7.26 21.05 -2.24
N GLU A 56 -7.17 20.60 -3.50
CA GLU A 56 -6.64 19.26 -3.85
C GLU A 56 -5.14 19.16 -3.59
N ARG A 57 -4.40 20.19 -3.96
CA ARG A 57 -2.96 20.29 -3.68
C ARG A 57 -2.69 20.31 -2.18
N ASP A 58 -3.43 21.12 -1.43
CA ASP A 58 -3.32 21.19 0.03
C ASP A 58 -3.67 19.85 0.68
N GLY A 59 -4.70 19.15 0.21
CA GLY A 59 -5.07 17.83 0.70
C GLY A 59 -3.94 16.82 0.53
N ILE A 60 -3.36 16.72 -0.67
CA ILE A 60 -2.24 15.80 -0.96
C ILE A 60 -1.00 16.20 -0.16
N ARG A 61 -0.63 17.48 -0.12
CA ARG A 61 0.50 17.97 0.68
C ARG A 61 0.31 17.77 2.18
N SER A 62 -0.90 17.86 2.68
CA SER A 62 -1.21 17.58 4.07
C SER A 62 -1.04 16.12 4.40
N TYR A 63 -1.46 15.22 3.50
CA TYR A 63 -1.23 13.79 3.64
C TYR A 63 0.27 13.45 3.65
N THR A 64 1.04 13.95 2.70
CA THR A 64 2.49 13.68 2.63
C THR A 64 3.31 14.39 3.71
N GLY A 65 2.67 15.16 4.58
CA GLY A 65 3.25 15.81 5.75
C GLY A 65 2.86 15.10 7.05
N ILE A 66 2.37 15.87 8.01
CA ILE A 66 2.07 15.38 9.36
C ILE A 66 0.66 14.82 9.55
N TRP A 67 -0.23 15.01 8.57
CA TRP A 67 -1.65 14.68 8.72
C TRP A 67 -2.04 13.27 8.26
N TYR A 68 -1.13 12.50 7.63
CA TYR A 68 -1.42 11.15 7.11
C TYR A 68 -2.03 10.21 8.17
N SER A 69 -1.53 10.28 9.40
CA SER A 69 -2.00 9.42 10.49
C SER A 69 -3.44 9.77 10.86
N ALA A 70 -3.73 11.06 11.09
CA ALA A 70 -5.08 11.51 11.43
C ALA A 70 -6.09 11.22 10.32
N MET A 71 -5.72 11.48 9.05
CA MET A 71 -6.56 11.21 7.89
C MET A 71 -6.87 9.70 7.76
N ASN A 72 -5.87 8.85 7.86
CA ASN A 72 -6.03 7.41 7.74
C ASN A 72 -6.77 6.78 8.93
N THR A 73 -6.54 7.25 10.15
CA THR A 73 -7.29 6.81 11.33
C THR A 73 -8.78 7.14 11.19
N MET A 74 -9.10 8.36 10.76
CA MET A 74 -10.49 8.75 10.49
C MET A 74 -11.14 7.83 9.45
N LEU A 75 -10.46 7.57 8.34
CA LEU A 75 -10.99 6.78 7.23
C LEU A 75 -11.13 5.28 7.58
N ARG A 76 -10.10 4.69 8.19
CA ARG A 76 -10.05 3.25 8.46
C ARG A 76 -10.87 2.84 9.68
N GLU A 77 -10.91 3.69 10.71
CA GLU A 77 -11.56 3.40 11.97
C GLU A 77 -12.93 4.11 12.13
N GLY A 78 -13.27 5.01 11.19
CA GLY A 78 -14.52 5.79 11.27
C GLY A 78 -14.55 6.78 12.44
N LYS A 79 -13.40 7.14 13.00
CA LYS A 79 -13.33 8.08 14.12
C LYS A 79 -13.54 9.51 13.62
N PRO A 80 -14.38 10.30 14.28
CA PRO A 80 -14.54 11.70 13.94
C PRO A 80 -13.22 12.44 14.14
N SER A 81 -12.91 13.36 13.24
CA SER A 81 -11.73 14.20 13.30
C SER A 81 -12.11 15.68 13.26
N ALA A 82 -11.14 16.55 13.49
CA ALA A 82 -11.35 17.98 13.35
C ALA A 82 -11.77 18.35 11.91
N ALA A 83 -12.56 19.40 11.76
CA ALA A 83 -13.11 19.82 10.45
C ALA A 83 -12.04 20.07 9.37
N ASN A 84 -10.84 20.51 9.77
CA ASN A 84 -9.72 20.67 8.85
C ASN A 84 -9.21 19.34 8.28
N VAL A 85 -9.24 18.24 9.05
CA VAL A 85 -8.81 16.92 8.57
C VAL A 85 -9.76 16.42 7.48
N GLN A 86 -11.08 16.61 7.66
CA GLN A 86 -12.06 16.26 6.62
C GLN A 86 -11.78 17.03 5.32
N LYS A 87 -11.51 18.32 5.41
CA LYS A 87 -11.15 19.14 4.24
C LYS A 87 -9.92 18.59 3.50
N PHE A 88 -8.89 18.14 4.22
CA PHE A 88 -7.71 17.52 3.60
C PHE A 88 -8.01 16.17 2.96
N ILE A 89 -8.87 15.36 3.59
CA ILE A 89 -9.34 14.09 3.01
C ILE A 89 -10.08 14.33 1.71
N ASP A 90 -11.01 15.28 1.69
CA ASP A 90 -11.81 15.59 0.50
C ASP A 90 -10.92 16.10 -0.64
N GLY A 91 -9.99 17.01 -0.34
CA GLY A 91 -9.02 17.52 -1.30
C GLY A 91 -8.10 16.42 -1.85
N ALA A 92 -7.52 15.60 -1.00
CA ALA A 92 -6.66 14.50 -1.44
C ALA A 92 -7.44 13.48 -2.27
N THR A 93 -8.66 13.11 -1.85
CA THR A 93 -9.53 12.18 -2.58
C THR A 93 -9.85 12.69 -3.98
N SER A 94 -10.28 13.95 -4.10
CA SER A 94 -10.61 14.58 -5.38
C SER A 94 -9.37 14.70 -6.26
N GLY A 95 -8.25 15.17 -5.72
CA GLY A 95 -7.01 15.30 -6.46
C GLY A 95 -6.50 13.97 -7.01
N LEU A 96 -6.42 12.94 -6.18
CA LEU A 96 -5.96 11.61 -6.59
C LEU A 96 -6.92 10.94 -7.60
N ALA A 97 -8.22 11.26 -7.57
CA ALA A 97 -9.19 10.71 -8.51
C ALA A 97 -8.96 11.18 -9.96
N LYS A 98 -8.23 12.27 -10.16
CA LYS A 98 -7.88 12.79 -11.49
C LYS A 98 -6.75 11.99 -12.16
N TRP A 99 -6.06 11.12 -11.40
CA TRP A 99 -4.87 10.40 -11.85
C TRP A 99 -5.08 8.89 -11.79
N GLN A 100 -4.40 8.21 -12.68
CA GLN A 100 -4.37 6.75 -12.76
C GLN A 100 -2.97 6.30 -13.13
N THR A 101 -2.60 5.09 -12.69
CA THR A 101 -1.36 4.46 -13.16
C THR A 101 -1.34 4.42 -14.69
N ALA A 102 -0.29 4.99 -15.29
CA ALA A 102 -0.11 5.02 -16.74
C ALA A 102 0.28 3.63 -17.31
N HIS A 103 0.92 2.82 -16.50
CA HIS A 103 1.43 1.48 -16.82
C HIS A 103 1.19 0.50 -15.67
N ASP A 104 1.26 -0.79 -15.98
CA ASP A 104 1.35 -1.83 -14.97
C ASP A 104 2.69 -1.68 -14.25
N MET A 105 2.69 -1.53 -12.92
CA MET A 105 3.89 -1.27 -12.12
C MET A 105 3.86 -1.98 -10.77
N VAL A 106 5.03 -2.17 -10.17
CA VAL A 106 5.16 -2.71 -8.82
C VAL A 106 5.51 -1.59 -7.85
N THR A 107 4.78 -1.52 -6.74
CA THR A 107 5.10 -0.63 -5.62
C THR A 107 5.27 -1.41 -4.32
N PHE A 108 5.87 -0.79 -3.33
CA PHE A 108 6.27 -1.43 -2.08
C PHE A 108 5.83 -0.62 -0.87
N ARG A 109 5.47 -1.32 0.20
CA ARG A 109 5.11 -0.68 1.47
C ARG A 109 5.56 -1.52 2.65
N GLY A 110 6.00 -0.88 3.73
CA GLY A 110 6.04 -1.46 5.07
C GLY A 110 4.78 -1.11 5.86
N ALA A 111 4.19 -2.06 6.54
CA ALA A 111 3.03 -1.87 7.39
C ALA A 111 3.20 -2.59 8.72
N ASN A 112 2.64 -2.04 9.81
CA ASN A 112 2.57 -2.75 11.08
C ASN A 112 1.46 -3.80 11.07
N LEU A 113 1.47 -4.68 12.08
CA LEU A 113 0.49 -5.75 12.21
C LEU A 113 -0.93 -5.23 12.36
N HIS A 114 -1.14 -4.13 13.08
CA HIS A 114 -2.44 -3.52 13.28
C HIS A 114 -3.10 -3.14 11.93
N TRP A 115 -2.39 -2.39 11.08
CA TRP A 115 -2.92 -1.99 9.77
C TRP A 115 -3.06 -3.16 8.80
N THR A 116 -2.18 -4.17 8.91
CA THR A 116 -2.31 -5.41 8.12
C THR A 116 -3.56 -6.20 8.53
N ALA A 117 -3.83 -6.29 9.82
CA ALA A 117 -5.03 -6.93 10.34
C ALA A 117 -6.30 -6.22 9.86
N ASN A 118 -6.34 -4.89 9.96
CA ASN A 118 -7.46 -4.09 9.48
C ASN A 118 -7.70 -4.30 7.97
N LEU A 119 -6.65 -4.27 7.15
CA LEU A 119 -6.75 -4.51 5.71
C LEU A 119 -7.30 -5.90 5.39
N LEU A 120 -6.84 -6.93 6.12
CA LEU A 120 -7.29 -8.31 5.91
C LEU A 120 -8.64 -8.63 6.59
N GLY A 121 -9.25 -7.67 7.30
CA GLY A 121 -10.51 -7.86 8.00
C GLY A 121 -10.42 -8.79 9.19
N GLY A 122 -9.33 -8.71 9.95
CA GLY A 122 -9.05 -9.52 11.13
C GLY A 122 -8.51 -8.72 12.30
N THR A 123 -7.96 -9.44 13.28
CA THR A 123 -7.27 -8.91 14.46
C THR A 123 -5.78 -9.18 14.39
N GLU A 124 -4.97 -8.46 15.17
CA GLU A 124 -3.51 -8.71 15.23
C GLU A 124 -3.18 -10.14 15.64
N THR A 125 -3.95 -10.76 16.53
CA THR A 125 -3.77 -12.16 16.93
C THR A 125 -3.95 -13.11 15.74
N GLN A 126 -4.89 -12.83 14.84
CA GLN A 126 -5.13 -13.64 13.65
C GLN A 126 -4.02 -13.52 12.60
N MET A 127 -3.10 -12.58 12.73
CA MET A 127 -1.95 -12.45 11.84
C MET A 127 -0.90 -13.56 12.05
N SER A 128 -1.14 -14.47 13.00
CA SER A 128 -0.37 -15.71 13.19
C SER A 128 -1.25 -16.97 13.08
N ASP A 129 -2.53 -16.81 12.72
CA ASP A 129 -3.46 -17.92 12.49
C ASP A 129 -3.40 -18.40 11.04
N ALA A 130 -2.85 -19.57 10.81
CA ALA A 130 -2.68 -20.13 9.48
C ALA A 130 -4.02 -20.33 8.73
N ALA A 131 -5.10 -20.73 9.43
CA ALA A 131 -6.41 -20.94 8.81
C ALA A 131 -7.03 -19.60 8.39
N PHE A 132 -6.93 -18.58 9.24
CA PHE A 132 -7.35 -17.22 8.89
C PHE A 132 -6.56 -16.70 7.68
N LEU A 133 -5.22 -16.74 7.72
CA LEU A 133 -4.37 -16.24 6.64
C LEU A 133 -4.64 -16.98 5.32
N GLN A 134 -4.78 -18.31 5.36
CA GLN A 134 -5.12 -19.12 4.19
C GLN A 134 -6.47 -18.70 3.59
N SER A 135 -7.46 -18.39 4.43
CA SER A 135 -8.78 -17.93 3.97
C SER A 135 -8.76 -16.57 3.25
N ARG A 136 -7.69 -15.78 3.43
CA ARG A 136 -7.55 -14.48 2.77
C ARG A 136 -7.03 -14.58 1.33
N ILE A 137 -6.40 -15.69 0.97
CA ILE A 137 -5.86 -15.88 -0.40
C ILE A 137 -6.99 -15.85 -1.43
N GLY A 138 -6.80 -15.03 -2.45
CA GLY A 138 -7.77 -14.79 -3.53
C GLY A 138 -8.87 -13.78 -3.20
N MET A 139 -9.02 -13.39 -1.94
CA MET A 139 -10.02 -12.38 -1.55
C MET A 139 -9.68 -10.98 -2.08
N ILE A 140 -10.73 -10.18 -2.27
CA ILE A 140 -10.62 -8.73 -2.47
C ILE A 140 -10.76 -8.08 -1.10
N VAL A 141 -9.80 -7.26 -0.75
CA VAL A 141 -9.78 -6.42 0.44
C VAL A 141 -9.75 -4.95 0.03
N THR A 142 -10.32 -4.07 0.83
CA THR A 142 -10.39 -2.63 0.52
C THR A 142 -9.66 -1.84 1.59
N ASP A 143 -8.68 -1.02 1.20
CA ASP A 143 -8.14 -0.02 2.11
C ASP A 143 -9.03 1.22 2.09
N LYS A 144 -9.73 1.48 3.17
CA LYS A 144 -10.58 2.68 3.33
C LYS A 144 -9.76 3.97 3.39
N GLY A 145 -8.50 3.87 3.77
CA GLY A 145 -7.56 4.99 3.82
C GLY A 145 -6.78 5.16 2.52
N PHE A 146 -5.96 6.18 2.48
CA PHE A 146 -4.95 6.34 1.45
C PHE A 146 -3.80 5.37 1.72
N MET A 147 -3.27 4.76 0.65
CA MET A 147 -2.13 3.85 0.80
C MET A 147 -0.88 4.45 0.16
N SER A 148 0.01 4.97 1.01
CA SER A 148 1.36 5.42 0.63
C SER A 148 2.25 4.21 0.33
N THR A 149 2.97 4.25 -0.77
CA THR A 149 3.89 3.20 -1.21
C THR A 149 5.13 3.81 -1.84
N GLY A 150 6.27 3.14 -1.73
CA GLY A 150 7.47 3.49 -2.47
C GLY A 150 7.47 2.87 -3.88
N THR A 151 7.98 3.59 -4.86
CA THR A 151 8.14 3.09 -6.24
C THR A 151 9.34 2.14 -6.40
N HIS A 152 10.21 2.10 -5.41
CA HIS A 152 11.31 1.13 -5.30
C HIS A 152 11.27 0.47 -3.91
N GLN A 153 11.78 -0.76 -3.80
CA GLN A 153 11.73 -1.50 -2.53
C GLN A 153 12.46 -0.80 -1.38
N ASP A 154 13.51 -0.04 -1.67
CA ASP A 154 14.28 0.70 -0.66
C ASP A 154 13.58 2.00 -0.23
N SER A 155 12.54 2.44 -0.96
CA SER A 155 11.66 3.56 -0.55
C SER A 155 10.58 3.11 0.44
N ALA A 156 10.38 1.80 0.60
CA ALA A 156 9.40 1.29 1.57
C ALA A 156 9.95 1.39 2.99
N TRP A 157 9.15 1.91 3.91
CA TRP A 157 9.51 1.97 5.33
C TRP A 157 9.72 0.56 5.88
N ARG A 158 10.70 0.38 6.76
CA ARG A 158 10.88 -0.86 7.50
C ARG A 158 9.77 -1.01 8.53
N ALA A 159 9.05 -2.14 8.48
CA ALA A 159 7.93 -2.43 9.37
C ALA A 159 7.77 -3.95 9.52
N ASP A 160 6.76 -4.37 10.28
CA ASP A 160 6.52 -5.78 10.60
C ASP A 160 6.20 -6.63 9.36
N VAL A 161 5.46 -6.05 8.42
CA VAL A 161 4.98 -6.74 7.21
C VAL A 161 5.36 -5.95 5.96
N LYS A 162 6.04 -6.60 5.02
CA LYS A 162 6.34 -6.04 3.70
C LYS A 162 5.18 -6.30 2.75
N TYR A 163 4.69 -5.26 2.08
CA TYR A 163 3.76 -5.39 0.96
C TYR A 163 4.51 -5.25 -0.36
N THR A 164 4.23 -6.17 -1.28
CA THR A 164 4.57 -6.06 -2.70
C THR A 164 3.25 -5.90 -3.45
N ILE A 165 3.06 -4.76 -4.11
CA ILE A 165 1.78 -4.38 -4.71
C ILE A 165 1.94 -4.26 -6.21
N PHE A 166 1.21 -5.08 -6.95
CA PHE A 166 1.10 -5.02 -8.40
C PHE A 166 -0.05 -4.08 -8.77
N ALA A 167 0.27 -2.88 -9.21
CA ALA A 167 -0.70 -1.89 -9.63
C ALA A 167 -0.93 -1.98 -11.15
N ARG A 168 -2.15 -2.35 -11.56
CA ARG A 168 -2.55 -2.36 -12.96
C ARG A 168 -2.68 -0.95 -13.51
N LYS A 169 -2.41 -0.77 -14.80
CA LYS A 169 -2.77 0.46 -15.52
C LYS A 169 -4.23 0.81 -15.30
N GLY A 170 -4.49 2.07 -14.92
CA GLY A 170 -5.82 2.59 -14.66
C GLY A 170 -6.29 2.46 -13.20
N VAL A 171 -5.42 2.11 -12.26
CA VAL A 171 -5.68 2.23 -10.81
C VAL A 171 -5.54 3.69 -10.41
N GLN A 172 -6.49 4.21 -9.60
CA GLN A 172 -6.40 5.58 -9.10
C GLN A 172 -5.26 5.74 -8.10
N GLY A 173 -4.43 6.71 -8.35
CA GLY A 173 -3.28 7.05 -7.53
C GLY A 173 -2.27 7.86 -8.33
N MET A 174 -1.29 8.40 -7.64
CA MET A 174 -0.39 9.38 -8.18
C MET A 174 1.01 9.26 -7.59
N TYR A 175 2.04 9.46 -8.42
CA TYR A 175 3.39 9.72 -7.95
C TYR A 175 3.43 11.12 -7.35
N VAL A 176 3.48 11.23 -6.02
CA VAL A 176 3.29 12.50 -5.30
C VAL A 176 4.58 13.17 -4.87
N ASP A 177 5.73 12.51 -5.01
CA ASP A 177 7.03 13.01 -4.56
C ASP A 177 7.30 14.47 -4.95
N PRO A 178 6.98 14.87 -6.19
CA PRO A 178 7.24 16.23 -6.65
C PRO A 178 6.50 17.33 -5.89
N ILE A 179 5.29 17.07 -5.38
CA ILE A 179 4.51 18.02 -4.57
C ILE A 179 4.49 17.68 -3.09
N SER A 180 5.09 16.55 -2.73
CA SER A 180 5.20 16.09 -1.35
C SER A 180 5.89 17.15 -0.47
N ARG A 181 5.47 17.20 0.79
CA ARG A 181 6.23 17.94 1.83
C ARG A 181 7.52 17.21 2.22
N ASN A 182 7.56 15.90 2.01
CA ASN A 182 8.71 15.03 2.26
C ASN A 182 9.28 14.52 0.93
N LYS A 183 9.96 15.37 0.20
CA LYS A 183 10.61 15.00 -1.07
C LYS A 183 11.70 13.97 -0.85
N GLY A 184 11.88 13.07 -1.84
CA GLY A 184 12.88 12.01 -1.81
C GLY A 184 12.39 10.73 -1.15
N GLU A 185 11.09 10.63 -0.83
CA GLU A 185 10.47 9.37 -0.42
C GLU A 185 10.06 8.51 -1.62
N TYR A 186 10.09 9.07 -2.84
CA TYR A 186 9.71 8.40 -4.10
C TYR A 186 8.32 7.77 -4.00
N GLU A 187 7.39 8.53 -3.43
CA GLU A 187 6.09 8.07 -3.00
C GLU A 187 5.11 7.98 -4.17
N PHE A 188 4.47 6.81 -4.31
CA PHE A 188 3.23 6.63 -5.05
C PHE A 188 2.07 6.45 -4.08
N LEU A 189 1.07 7.31 -4.17
CA LEU A 189 -0.07 7.36 -3.27
C LEU A 189 -1.32 6.83 -3.97
N PHE A 190 -1.84 5.67 -3.52
CA PHE A 190 -3.15 5.17 -3.94
C PHE A 190 -4.27 5.95 -3.28
N ASN A 191 -5.36 6.19 -4.04
CA ASN A 191 -6.54 6.81 -3.48
C ASN A 191 -7.20 5.90 -2.43
N ARG A 192 -7.98 6.51 -1.52
CA ARG A 192 -8.81 5.75 -0.56
C ARG A 192 -9.78 4.83 -1.30
N ASP A 193 -10.26 3.82 -0.58
CA ASP A 193 -11.19 2.81 -1.09
C ASP A 193 -10.61 1.97 -2.27
N THR A 194 -9.28 1.94 -2.41
CA THR A 194 -8.63 1.08 -3.40
C THR A 194 -8.80 -0.38 -3.01
N GLU A 195 -9.28 -1.18 -3.96
CA GLU A 195 -9.45 -2.63 -3.81
C GLU A 195 -8.15 -3.37 -4.17
N PHE A 196 -7.80 -4.37 -3.36
CA PHE A 196 -6.63 -5.21 -3.57
C PHE A 196 -7.03 -6.69 -3.53
N LYS A 197 -6.58 -7.46 -4.53
CA LYS A 197 -6.66 -8.92 -4.47
C LYS A 197 -5.43 -9.48 -3.75
N VAL A 198 -5.65 -10.34 -2.77
CA VAL A 198 -4.58 -11.03 -2.04
C VAL A 198 -4.09 -12.22 -2.87
N HIS A 199 -2.81 -12.23 -3.23
CA HIS A 199 -2.20 -13.31 -4.03
C HIS A 199 -1.34 -14.26 -3.22
N MET A 200 -0.55 -13.72 -2.28
CA MET A 200 0.37 -14.50 -1.48
C MET A 200 0.54 -13.91 -0.09
N ILE A 201 0.68 -14.76 0.89
CA ILE A 201 1.07 -14.43 2.26
C ILE A 201 2.28 -15.29 2.62
N ARG A 202 3.32 -14.67 3.20
CA ARG A 202 4.45 -15.39 3.79
C ARG A 202 4.49 -15.15 5.28
N THR A 203 4.79 -16.21 6.03
CA THR A 203 4.97 -16.17 7.48
C THR A 203 6.40 -16.51 7.86
N ASN A 204 6.83 -16.03 9.03
CA ASN A 204 8.07 -16.45 9.67
C ASN A 204 7.91 -17.82 10.34
N SER A 205 8.97 -18.28 11.02
CA SER A 205 8.98 -19.58 11.72
C SER A 205 8.00 -19.67 12.90
N SER A 206 7.52 -18.54 13.43
CA SER A 206 6.47 -18.52 14.47
C SER A 206 5.06 -18.48 13.90
N GLY A 207 4.91 -18.51 12.58
CA GLY A 207 3.62 -18.42 11.88
C GLY A 207 3.12 -17.00 11.65
N GLN A 208 3.80 -15.97 12.15
CA GLN A 208 3.39 -14.57 11.99
C GLN A 208 3.62 -14.09 10.55
N ILE A 209 2.66 -13.37 10.00
CA ILE A 209 2.78 -12.75 8.68
C ILE A 209 3.96 -11.77 8.63
N ILE A 210 4.78 -11.87 7.57
CA ILE A 210 5.91 -10.98 7.29
C ILE A 210 5.89 -10.41 5.88
N GLU A 211 5.12 -11.00 4.97
CA GLU A 211 4.98 -10.48 3.60
C GLU A 211 3.57 -10.71 3.07
N LEU A 212 3.06 -9.71 2.37
CA LEU A 212 1.76 -9.70 1.72
C LEU A 212 1.92 -9.25 0.27
N VAL A 213 1.45 -10.08 -0.67
CA VAL A 213 1.46 -9.76 -2.10
C VAL A 213 0.04 -9.45 -2.55
N LEU A 214 -0.12 -8.24 -3.08
CA LEU A 214 -1.39 -7.66 -3.48
C LEU A 214 -1.41 -7.30 -4.96
N GLU A 215 -2.59 -7.32 -5.56
CA GLU A 215 -2.86 -6.71 -6.87
C GLU A 215 -3.90 -5.61 -6.69
N ALA A 216 -3.53 -4.37 -6.94
CA ALA A 216 -4.46 -3.25 -6.94
C ALA A 216 -5.38 -3.33 -8.17
N LYS A 217 -6.67 -3.25 -7.94
CA LYS A 217 -7.71 -3.35 -8.97
C LYS A 217 -8.05 -1.97 -9.53
N LYS A 218 -8.43 -1.94 -10.81
CA LYS A 218 -8.97 -0.71 -11.41
C LYS A 218 -10.17 -0.25 -10.61
N THR A 219 -10.18 1.02 -10.27
CA THR A 219 -11.35 1.64 -9.66
C THR A 219 -12.51 1.60 -10.67
N LYS A 220 -13.63 1.01 -10.28
CA LYS A 220 -14.86 1.06 -11.07
C LYS A 220 -15.35 2.50 -11.08
N ARG A 221 -15.49 3.07 -12.26
CA ARG A 221 -16.14 4.38 -12.46
C ARG A 221 -17.64 4.23 -12.39
#